data_d2bfe44184257f07ad6a1cf71fccf382
#
_entry.id   d2bfe44184257f07ad6a1cf71fccf382
#
_cell.length_a   1.000
_cell.length_b   1.000
_cell.length_c   1.000
_cell.angle_alpha   90.00
_cell.angle_beta   90.00
_cell.angle_gamma   90.00
#
_symmetry.space_group_name_H-M   'P 1'
#
loop_
_entity.id
_entity.type
_entity.pdbx_description
1 polymer ?
#
loop_
_entity_poly.entity_id
_entity_poly.type
_entity_poly.pdbx_seq_one_letter_code
_entity_poly.pdbx_strand_id
1 'polypeptide(L)'
;MNKELKRISLVIAMMFASLLASSTIIQGVTADSLSADQRNVRNVYDSYAIQRGDILVDGQPIAQSVKSDDVFSYTRKYSSPKYSAVTGFFSLFNGQTGLESASSDYLTGKNSAQFFEQINALFSGNAVIGGSIELTIDPKVQQVAWDALGSMKGAVVA
;
A
#
# COMPACT_ATOMS: atom_id res chain seq x y z
N MET A 1 -7.11 -53.50 18.86
CA MET A 1 -6.20 -52.46 18.43
C MET A 1 -5.01 -52.44 19.37
N ASN A 2 -3.80 -52.64 18.87
CA ASN A 2 -2.58 -52.72 19.69
C ASN A 2 -2.31 -51.39 20.39
N LYS A 3 -1.91 -51.42 21.66
CA LYS A 3 -1.60 -50.25 22.47
C LYS A 3 -0.56 -49.34 21.76
N GLU A 4 0.37 -49.95 21.04
CA GLU A 4 1.40 -49.27 20.25
C GLU A 4 0.81 -48.43 19.11
N LEU A 5 -0.15 -48.98 18.37
CA LEU A 5 -0.85 -48.27 17.30
C LEU A 5 -1.60 -47.04 17.82
N LYS A 6 -2.25 -47.16 19.00
CA LYS A 6 -2.92 -46.00 19.63
C LYS A 6 -1.94 -44.91 20.01
N ARG A 7 -0.77 -45.24 20.53
CA ARG A 7 0.26 -44.27 20.90
C ARG A 7 0.79 -43.54 19.68
N ILE A 8 1.10 -44.29 18.61
CA ILE A 8 1.59 -43.71 17.34
C ILE A 8 0.52 -42.79 16.74
N SER A 9 -0.74 -43.23 16.68
CA SER A 9 -1.84 -42.42 16.18
C SER A 9 -2.03 -41.14 16.99
N LEU A 10 -1.88 -41.18 18.30
CA LEU A 10 -1.99 -40.02 19.18
C LEU A 10 -0.84 -39.02 18.91
N VAL A 11 0.39 -39.52 18.76
CA VAL A 11 1.54 -38.65 18.43
C VAL A 11 1.34 -37.95 17.08
N ILE A 12 0.92 -38.71 16.06
CA ILE A 12 0.63 -38.16 14.73
C ILE A 12 -0.47 -37.11 14.82
N ALA A 13 -1.56 -37.41 15.56
CA ALA A 13 -2.66 -36.44 15.72
C ALA A 13 -2.20 -35.15 16.42
N MET A 14 -1.34 -35.23 17.44
CA MET A 14 -0.76 -34.05 18.09
C MET A 14 0.14 -33.26 17.16
N MET A 15 0.93 -33.92 16.32
CA MET A 15 1.75 -33.24 15.33
C MET A 15 0.89 -32.45 14.30
N PHE A 16 -0.17 -33.09 13.79
CA PHE A 16 -1.10 -32.39 12.89
C PHE A 16 -1.84 -31.23 13.57
N ALA A 17 -2.29 -31.42 14.80
CA ALA A 17 -2.92 -30.36 15.58
C ALA A 17 -1.97 -29.16 15.82
N SER A 18 -0.71 -29.44 16.11
CA SER A 18 0.33 -28.38 16.23
C SER A 18 0.55 -27.62 14.92
N LEU A 19 0.62 -28.32 13.79
CA LEU A 19 0.75 -27.68 12.47
C LEU A 19 -0.47 -26.84 12.12
N LEU A 20 -1.68 -27.34 12.38
CA LEU A 20 -2.91 -26.60 12.16
C LEU A 20 -2.96 -25.33 13.03
N ALA A 21 -2.64 -25.44 14.31
CA ALA A 21 -2.60 -24.30 15.23
C ALA A 21 -1.58 -23.25 14.75
N SER A 22 -0.37 -23.69 14.39
CA SER A 22 0.67 -22.79 13.85
C SER A 22 0.21 -22.09 12.56
N SER A 23 -0.35 -22.84 11.62
CA SER A 23 -0.85 -22.29 10.36
C SER A 23 -1.99 -21.28 10.59
N THR A 24 -2.92 -21.57 11.50
CA THR A 24 -4.02 -20.67 11.85
C THR A 24 -3.51 -19.38 12.47
N ILE A 25 -2.52 -19.45 13.37
CA ILE A 25 -1.92 -18.27 13.99
C ILE A 25 -1.22 -17.40 12.91
N ILE A 26 -0.42 -18.02 12.04
CA ILE A 26 0.30 -17.29 11.00
C ILE A 26 -0.66 -16.65 10.00
N GLN A 27 -1.67 -17.38 9.54
CA GLN A 27 -2.58 -16.91 8.50
C GLN A 27 -3.72 -16.03 9.02
N GLY A 28 -4.17 -16.23 10.25
CA GLY A 28 -5.31 -15.52 10.82
C GLY A 28 -4.96 -14.37 11.76
N VAL A 29 -3.84 -14.49 12.50
CA VAL A 29 -3.48 -13.49 13.52
C VAL A 29 -2.32 -12.61 13.09
N THR A 30 -1.29 -13.19 12.45
CA THR A 30 -0.07 -12.45 12.09
C THR A 30 0.02 -12.09 10.61
N ALA A 31 -0.96 -12.48 9.80
CA ALA A 31 -0.95 -12.24 8.36
C ALA A 31 -0.81 -10.76 8.01
N ASP A 32 -1.59 -9.90 8.65
CA ASP A 32 -1.57 -8.45 8.39
C ASP A 32 -0.23 -7.84 8.78
N SER A 33 0.32 -8.22 9.94
CA SER A 33 1.62 -7.72 10.40
C SER A 33 2.78 -8.20 9.52
N LEU A 34 2.73 -9.45 9.04
CA LEU A 34 3.72 -10.01 8.11
C LEU A 34 3.61 -9.38 6.72
N SER A 35 2.40 -9.06 6.30
CA SER A 35 2.16 -8.35 5.04
C SER A 35 2.64 -6.90 5.09
N ALA A 36 2.48 -6.24 6.25
CA ALA A 36 2.94 -4.86 6.45
C ALA A 36 4.46 -4.75 6.71
N ASP A 37 5.18 -5.87 6.91
CA ASP A 37 6.61 -5.83 7.15
C ASP A 37 7.36 -5.28 5.92
N GLN A 38 8.15 -4.23 6.13
CA GLN A 38 8.96 -3.58 5.08
C GLN A 38 9.98 -4.53 4.43
N ARG A 39 10.30 -5.65 5.07
CA ARG A 39 11.18 -6.70 4.53
C ARG A 39 10.45 -7.63 3.56
N ASN A 40 9.13 -7.52 3.47
CA ASN A 40 8.33 -8.32 2.55
C ASN A 40 8.42 -7.77 1.12
N VAL A 41 9.51 -8.09 0.46
CA VAL A 41 9.83 -7.63 -0.90
C VAL A 41 8.71 -7.95 -1.89
N ARG A 42 7.98 -9.06 -1.70
CA ARG A 42 6.88 -9.46 -2.57
C ARG A 42 5.74 -8.42 -2.58
N ASN A 43 5.33 -7.93 -1.42
CA ASN A 43 4.30 -6.90 -1.33
C ASN A 43 4.75 -5.58 -1.95
N VAL A 44 6.04 -5.30 -1.89
CA VAL A 44 6.63 -4.13 -2.54
C VAL A 44 6.52 -4.27 -4.06
N TYR A 45 6.95 -5.39 -4.64
CA TYR A 45 6.80 -5.64 -6.09
C TYR A 45 5.33 -5.60 -6.53
N ASP A 46 4.44 -6.25 -5.78
CA ASP A 46 3.00 -6.25 -6.08
C ASP A 46 2.41 -4.82 -6.04
N SER A 47 2.90 -3.96 -5.15
CA SER A 47 2.45 -2.56 -5.06
C SER A 47 2.89 -1.68 -6.24
N TYR A 48 3.99 -2.03 -6.90
CA TYR A 48 4.45 -1.37 -8.13
C TYR A 48 3.85 -1.98 -9.41
N ALA A 49 3.22 -3.15 -9.31
CA ALA A 49 2.45 -3.72 -10.42
C ALA A 49 1.07 -3.06 -10.58
N ILE A 50 0.58 -2.39 -9.53
CA ILE A 50 -0.72 -1.72 -9.53
C ILE A 50 -0.55 -0.25 -9.93
N GLN A 51 -1.39 0.22 -10.83
CA GLN A 51 -1.50 1.65 -11.11
C GLN A 51 -2.18 2.33 -9.92
N ARG A 52 -1.39 2.93 -9.02
CA ARG A 52 -1.91 3.70 -7.89
C ARG A 52 -2.65 4.92 -8.39
N GLY A 53 -3.79 5.22 -7.77
CA GLY A 53 -4.58 6.41 -8.08
C GLY A 53 -3.78 7.70 -7.87
N ASP A 54 -4.20 8.75 -8.56
CA ASP A 54 -3.52 10.05 -8.50
C ASP A 54 -3.92 10.82 -7.24
N ILE A 55 -2.97 11.63 -6.73
CA ILE A 55 -3.25 12.64 -5.72
C ILE A 55 -3.33 13.98 -6.45
N LEU A 56 -4.46 14.65 -6.31
CA LEU A 56 -4.80 15.86 -7.07
C LEU A 56 -4.89 17.07 -6.14
N VAL A 57 -4.58 18.24 -6.68
CA VAL A 57 -4.84 19.55 -6.09
C VAL A 57 -5.41 20.44 -7.19
N ASP A 58 -6.60 20.97 -7.01
CA ASP A 58 -7.30 21.79 -8.01
C ASP A 58 -7.38 21.06 -9.37
N GLY A 59 -7.73 19.78 -9.35
CA GLY A 59 -7.83 18.91 -10.53
C GLY A 59 -6.49 18.56 -11.19
N GLN A 60 -5.35 19.02 -10.66
CA GLN A 60 -4.02 18.77 -11.22
C GLN A 60 -3.30 17.67 -10.44
N PRO A 61 -2.69 16.67 -11.08
CA PRO A 61 -1.99 15.59 -10.41
C PRO A 61 -0.67 16.09 -9.80
N ILE A 62 -0.60 16.04 -8.47
CA ILE A 62 0.62 16.33 -7.71
C ILE A 62 1.45 15.08 -7.43
N ALA A 63 0.81 13.91 -7.42
CA ALA A 63 1.46 12.60 -7.43
C ALA A 63 0.69 11.67 -8.37
N GLN A 64 1.37 11.02 -9.30
CA GLN A 64 0.77 10.14 -10.30
C GLN A 64 1.62 8.90 -10.56
N SER A 65 0.97 7.82 -10.98
CA SER A 65 1.63 6.60 -11.41
C SER A 65 1.84 6.63 -12.93
N VAL A 66 3.09 6.60 -13.35
CA VAL A 66 3.48 6.60 -14.75
C VAL A 66 3.96 5.21 -15.12
N LYS A 67 3.52 4.70 -16.28
CA LYS A 67 3.97 3.42 -16.80
C LYS A 67 5.49 3.43 -17.00
N SER A 68 6.14 2.39 -16.53
CA SER A 68 7.60 2.19 -16.66
C SER A 68 7.88 0.97 -17.53
N ASP A 69 8.96 1.01 -18.28
CA ASP A 69 9.46 -0.12 -19.07
C ASP A 69 10.42 -1.01 -18.25
N ASP A 70 10.58 -0.73 -16.95
CA ASP A 70 11.40 -1.50 -16.03
C ASP A 70 10.69 -2.78 -15.56
N VAL A 71 11.35 -3.50 -14.63
CA VAL A 71 10.81 -4.66 -13.91
C VAL A 71 9.50 -4.28 -13.16
N PHE A 72 9.32 -2.99 -12.88
CA PHE A 72 8.14 -2.41 -12.27
C PHE A 72 7.21 -1.85 -13.34
N SER A 73 5.95 -2.26 -13.34
CA SER A 73 4.97 -1.79 -14.33
C SER A 73 4.69 -0.29 -14.23
N TYR A 74 4.80 0.27 -13.03
CA TYR A 74 4.52 1.68 -12.76
C TYR A 74 5.56 2.30 -11.83
N THR A 75 5.88 3.58 -12.08
CA THR A 75 6.73 4.40 -11.21
C THR A 75 5.91 5.58 -10.69
N ARG A 76 6.06 5.89 -9.40
CA ARG A 76 5.40 7.04 -8.77
C ARG A 76 6.19 8.31 -9.04
N LYS A 77 5.54 9.32 -9.62
CA LYS A 77 6.12 10.64 -9.89
C LYS A 77 5.39 11.72 -9.11
N TYR A 78 6.16 12.67 -8.58
CA TYR A 78 5.67 13.82 -7.82
C TYR A 78 5.97 15.09 -8.63
N SER A 79 4.98 15.99 -8.75
CA SER A 79 5.09 17.20 -9.57
C SER A 79 5.98 18.25 -8.94
N SER A 80 5.96 18.38 -7.60
CA SER A 80 6.70 19.41 -6.89
C SER A 80 6.98 19.02 -5.43
N PRO A 81 8.17 19.32 -4.90
CA PRO A 81 8.51 19.05 -3.50
C PRO A 81 7.70 19.87 -2.49
N LYS A 82 7.04 20.97 -2.89
CA LYS A 82 6.22 21.81 -2.01
C LYS A 82 5.04 21.08 -1.35
N TYR A 83 4.60 19.95 -1.94
CA TYR A 83 3.53 19.12 -1.40
C TYR A 83 4.04 17.94 -0.56
N SER A 84 5.34 17.72 -0.49
CA SER A 84 5.94 16.52 0.14
C SER A 84 5.56 16.32 1.60
N ALA A 85 5.33 17.41 2.35
CA ALA A 85 4.90 17.34 3.74
C ALA A 85 3.53 16.66 3.91
N VAL A 86 2.65 16.78 2.92
CA VAL A 86 1.31 16.18 2.92
C VAL A 86 1.30 14.86 2.17
N THR A 87 1.80 14.83 0.94
CA THR A 87 1.81 13.61 0.13
C THR A 87 2.65 12.51 0.76
N GLY A 88 3.74 12.89 1.41
CA GLY A 88 4.80 11.96 1.77
C GLY A 88 5.52 11.43 0.54
N PHE A 89 5.96 10.19 0.61
CA PHE A 89 6.59 9.47 -0.50
C PHE A 89 6.19 8.00 -0.50
N PHE A 90 6.32 7.39 -1.66
CA PHE A 90 6.19 5.97 -1.89
C PHE A 90 7.48 5.46 -2.54
N SER A 91 8.20 4.58 -1.85
CA SER A 91 9.51 4.09 -2.26
C SER A 91 9.66 2.60 -1.99
N LEU A 92 10.36 1.90 -2.90
CA LEU A 92 10.72 0.49 -2.77
C LEU A 92 11.55 0.18 -1.52
N PHE A 93 12.48 1.08 -1.19
CA PHE A 93 13.48 0.82 -0.15
C PHE A 93 13.15 1.50 1.18
N ASN A 94 12.42 2.62 1.12
CA ASN A 94 12.12 3.44 2.29
C ASN A 94 10.64 3.34 2.73
N GLY A 95 9.86 2.47 2.06
CA GLY A 95 8.44 2.32 2.36
C GLY A 95 7.61 3.50 1.89
N GLN A 96 6.60 3.84 2.67
CA GLN A 96 5.65 4.90 2.34
C GLN A 96 5.35 5.76 3.55
N THR A 97 5.12 7.05 3.35
CA THR A 97 4.83 8.02 4.41
C THR A 97 3.69 8.97 3.99
N GLY A 98 3.23 9.79 4.94
CA GLY A 98 2.20 10.80 4.67
C GLY A 98 0.91 10.21 4.12
N LEU A 99 0.30 10.90 3.17
CA LEU A 99 -0.94 10.47 2.52
C LEU A 99 -0.79 9.19 1.71
N GLU A 100 0.40 8.97 1.09
CA GLU A 100 0.70 7.73 0.38
C GLU A 100 0.56 6.49 1.30
N SER A 101 0.92 6.62 2.57
CA SER A 101 0.74 5.57 3.58
C SER A 101 -0.69 5.52 4.11
N ALA A 102 -1.22 6.67 4.55
CA ALA A 102 -2.52 6.76 5.21
C ALA A 102 -3.68 6.30 4.31
N SER A 103 -3.56 6.54 3.00
CA SER A 103 -4.60 6.18 2.02
C SER A 103 -4.14 5.07 1.06
N SER A 104 -3.18 4.25 1.48
CA SER A 104 -2.59 3.22 0.61
C SER A 104 -3.64 2.26 0.04
N ASP A 105 -4.58 1.80 0.86
CA ASP A 105 -5.62 0.86 0.42
C ASP A 105 -6.55 1.47 -0.63
N TYR A 106 -6.87 2.75 -0.49
CA TYR A 106 -7.68 3.47 -1.47
C TYR A 106 -6.90 3.71 -2.77
N LEU A 107 -5.67 4.20 -2.65
CA LEU A 107 -4.79 4.45 -3.78
C LEU A 107 -4.40 3.17 -4.55
N THR A 108 -4.45 2.00 -3.91
CA THR A 108 -4.18 0.71 -4.58
C THR A 108 -5.43 -0.02 -5.05
N GLY A 109 -6.61 0.53 -4.81
CA GLY A 109 -7.86 -0.10 -5.16
C GLY A 109 -8.25 -1.27 -4.25
N LYS A 110 -7.63 -1.41 -3.08
CA LYS A 110 -7.91 -2.47 -2.10
C LYS A 110 -8.98 -2.10 -1.07
N ASN A 111 -9.46 -0.87 -1.11
CA ASN A 111 -10.47 -0.40 -0.17
C ASN A 111 -11.82 -1.08 -0.45
N SER A 112 -12.57 -1.38 0.61
CA SER A 112 -13.91 -2.00 0.54
C SER A 112 -14.91 -1.17 -0.28
N ALA A 113 -14.77 0.14 -0.34
CA ALA A 113 -15.60 1.00 -1.20
C ALA A 113 -15.41 0.72 -2.70
N GLN A 114 -14.27 0.14 -3.10
CA GLN A 114 -13.92 -0.19 -4.48
C GLN A 114 -14.15 -1.68 -4.80
N PHE A 115 -14.83 -2.41 -3.90
CA PHE A 115 -15.06 -3.85 -4.02
C PHE A 115 -15.73 -4.26 -5.34
N PHE A 116 -16.72 -3.50 -5.80
CA PHE A 116 -17.39 -3.79 -7.06
C PHE A 116 -16.48 -3.58 -8.28
N GLU A 117 -15.59 -2.60 -8.23
CA GLU A 117 -14.60 -2.36 -9.28
C GLU A 117 -13.57 -3.50 -9.33
N GLN A 118 -13.15 -4.00 -8.17
CA GLN A 118 -12.27 -5.17 -8.06
C GLN A 118 -12.92 -6.42 -8.66
N ILE A 119 -14.17 -6.70 -8.33
CA ILE A 119 -14.92 -7.82 -8.90
C ILE A 119 -15.04 -7.67 -10.42
N ASN A 120 -15.41 -6.49 -10.89
CA ASN A 120 -15.55 -6.24 -12.32
C ASN A 120 -14.20 -6.39 -13.06
N ALA A 121 -13.11 -5.95 -12.47
CA ALA A 121 -11.77 -6.13 -13.00
C ALA A 121 -11.39 -7.62 -13.12
N LEU A 122 -11.73 -8.44 -12.13
CA LEU A 122 -11.50 -9.89 -12.16
C LEU A 122 -12.25 -10.58 -13.30
N PHE A 123 -13.51 -10.18 -13.56
CA PHE A 123 -14.32 -10.77 -14.62
C PHE A 123 -13.95 -10.26 -16.02
N SER A 124 -13.52 -8.99 -16.12
CA SER A 124 -13.14 -8.38 -17.40
C SER A 124 -11.67 -8.59 -17.78
N GLY A 125 -10.85 -9.15 -16.87
CA GLY A 125 -9.42 -9.32 -17.08
C GLY A 125 -8.63 -8.00 -17.10
N ASN A 126 -9.25 -6.90 -16.68
CA ASN A 126 -8.61 -5.60 -16.61
C ASN A 126 -7.81 -5.47 -15.30
N ALA A 127 -6.73 -4.69 -15.36
CA ALA A 127 -5.98 -4.36 -14.15
C ALA A 127 -6.83 -3.47 -13.22
N VAL A 128 -6.72 -3.73 -11.91
CA VAL A 128 -7.31 -2.86 -10.90
C VAL A 128 -6.55 -1.54 -10.90
N ILE A 129 -7.26 -0.42 -11.03
CA ILE A 129 -6.71 0.92 -10.94
C ILE A 129 -7.09 1.49 -9.57
N GLY A 130 -6.14 2.10 -8.88
CA GLY A 130 -6.39 2.74 -7.60
C GLY A 130 -7.28 3.98 -7.70
N GLY A 131 -8.00 4.30 -6.63
CA GLY A 131 -8.82 5.50 -6.55
C GLY A 131 -7.98 6.76 -6.42
N SER A 132 -8.38 7.84 -7.10
CA SER A 132 -7.73 9.15 -7.00
C SER A 132 -8.26 9.95 -5.82
N ILE A 133 -7.40 10.75 -5.20
CA ILE A 133 -7.71 11.58 -4.03
C ILE A 133 -7.53 13.04 -4.41
N GLU A 134 -8.56 13.84 -4.22
CA GLU A 134 -8.51 15.29 -4.36
C GLU A 134 -8.25 15.93 -3.00
N LEU A 135 -7.20 16.77 -2.92
CA LEU A 135 -6.87 17.53 -1.72
C LEU A 135 -7.54 18.91 -1.74
N THR A 136 -7.94 19.37 -0.58
CA THR A 136 -8.54 20.70 -0.38
C THR A 136 -7.50 21.81 -0.23
N ILE A 137 -6.24 21.54 -0.54
CA ILE A 137 -5.14 22.52 -0.45
C ILE A 137 -5.29 23.55 -1.57
N ASP A 138 -5.26 24.84 -1.22
CA ASP A 138 -5.17 25.89 -2.22
C ASP A 138 -3.73 25.99 -2.76
N PRO A 139 -3.52 25.77 -4.08
CA PRO A 139 -2.18 25.79 -4.67
C PRO A 139 -1.48 27.14 -4.56
N LYS A 140 -2.23 28.26 -4.48
CA LYS A 140 -1.67 29.60 -4.34
C LYS A 140 -1.17 29.83 -2.92
N VAL A 141 -1.96 29.44 -1.91
CA VAL A 141 -1.57 29.54 -0.51
C VAL A 141 -0.35 28.65 -0.26
N GLN A 142 -0.36 27.42 -0.78
CA GLN A 142 0.78 26.51 -0.68
C GLN A 142 2.04 27.06 -1.33
N GLN A 143 1.91 27.75 -2.48
CA GLN A 143 3.06 28.38 -3.14
C GLN A 143 3.63 29.51 -2.30
N VAL A 144 2.79 30.39 -1.77
CA VAL A 144 3.23 31.50 -0.90
C VAL A 144 3.93 30.98 0.35
N ALA A 145 3.38 29.94 0.98
CA ALA A 145 3.98 29.30 2.14
C ALA A 145 5.35 28.70 1.83
N TRP A 146 5.47 28.04 0.68
CA TRP A 146 6.74 27.48 0.20
C TRP A 146 7.79 28.57 -0.07
N ASP A 147 7.40 29.65 -0.76
CA ASP A 147 8.30 30.77 -1.07
C ASP A 147 8.73 31.54 0.20
N ALA A 148 7.83 31.69 1.18
CA ALA A 148 8.12 32.30 2.46
C ALA A 148 9.11 31.47 3.30
N LEU A 149 9.05 30.15 3.22
CA LEU A 149 10.01 29.27 3.90
C LEU A 149 11.40 29.35 3.24
N GLY A 150 11.45 29.42 1.90
CA GLY A 150 12.69 29.54 1.13
C GLY A 150 13.72 28.47 1.51
N SER A 151 14.90 28.87 1.90
CA SER A 151 16.00 27.99 2.32
C SER A 151 16.02 27.68 3.83
N MET A 152 15.07 28.21 4.58
CA MET A 152 15.00 27.98 6.04
C MET A 152 14.54 26.56 6.35
N LYS A 153 15.11 25.97 7.40
CA LYS A 153 14.64 24.68 7.93
C LYS A 153 13.51 24.95 8.93
N GLY A 154 12.29 24.54 8.57
CA GLY A 154 11.13 24.78 9.42
C GLY A 154 9.85 24.27 8.77
N ALA A 155 8.72 24.70 9.31
CA ALA A 155 7.39 24.45 8.78
C ALA A 155 6.57 25.74 8.75
N VAL A 156 5.70 25.88 7.77
CA VAL A 156 4.71 26.95 7.69
C VAL A 156 3.34 26.31 7.75
N VAL A 157 2.50 26.84 8.63
CA VAL A 157 1.09 26.42 8.77
C VAL A 157 0.23 27.66 8.53
N ALA A 158 -0.76 27.53 7.63
CA ALA A 158 -1.69 28.59 7.28
C ALA A 158 -3.14 28.05 7.36
#